data_6a8972f0c3696bf029eba220f43db74b
#
_entry.id   6a8972f0c3696bf029eba220f43db74b
#
_cell.length_a   1.000
_cell.length_b   1.000
_cell.length_c   1.000
_cell.angle_alpha   90.00
_cell.angle_beta   90.00
_cell.angle_gamma   90.00
#
_symmetry.space_group_name_H-M   'P 1'
#
loop_
_entity.id
_entity.type
_entity.pdbx_description
1 polymer ?
#
loop_
_entity_poly.entity_id
_entity_poly.type
_entity_poly.pdbx_seq_one_letter_code
_entity_poly.pdbx_strand_id
1 'polypeptide(L)'
;MEIGKVPENILKRSVFKKLTVKRPEVLVHSGVGEDCTAMDVGEHAIVLSTDPITGTADHIGRLAFHITANDIASSGAELVGMMVTIILPENSTEEDLKEIMQELSECTARYGVEIMGGHTEVSAVVNQPLVSVTGVGKVKKGEIVATSGLKPGQDLVVTKWIGLEGSAIVASEKEQELKEKLPSELVETAKSFADLLSVVDDAKVAMKVGVSAMHDVTEGGIFGALWEMAEASGVGLDIDLKKIPIRQETIEICEVYDINPYLLISSGAMLIGIDHGSRLVEELTRAGIHASVIGYAVEGRDRIVRNGDEKRFLEPPKTDELYKVC
;
A
#
# COMPACT_ATOMS: atom_id res chain seq x y z
N MET A 1 -6.95 -11.73 -19.13
CA MET A 1 -6.69 -11.15 -17.80
C MET A 1 -6.90 -9.66 -17.96
N GLU A 2 -7.48 -9.01 -17.01
CA GLU A 2 -7.69 -7.57 -17.00
C GLU A 2 -6.39 -6.85 -16.61
N ILE A 3 -6.30 -5.54 -16.84
CA ILE A 3 -5.17 -4.71 -16.40
C ILE A 3 -5.19 -4.65 -14.87
N GLY A 4 -4.02 -4.55 -14.22
CA GLY A 4 -3.86 -4.44 -12.79
C GLY A 4 -3.41 -5.74 -12.12
N LYS A 5 -3.55 -5.80 -10.80
CA LYS A 5 -3.12 -6.93 -9.95
C LYS A 5 -3.80 -8.23 -10.38
N VAL A 6 -3.02 -9.29 -10.55
CA VAL A 6 -3.56 -10.60 -10.94
C VAL A 6 -4.45 -11.16 -9.83
N PRO A 7 -5.70 -11.56 -10.13
CA PRO A 7 -6.63 -12.07 -9.12
C PRO A 7 -6.06 -13.23 -8.30
N GLU A 8 -6.33 -13.23 -7.00
CA GLU A 8 -5.82 -14.18 -6.02
C GLU A 8 -6.04 -15.66 -6.41
N ASN A 9 -7.21 -16.00 -6.95
CA ASN A 9 -7.51 -17.34 -7.39
C ASN A 9 -6.60 -17.84 -8.53
N ILE A 10 -6.11 -16.90 -9.36
CA ILE A 10 -5.13 -17.18 -10.42
C ILE A 10 -3.74 -17.31 -9.80
N LEU A 11 -3.35 -16.40 -8.88
CA LEU A 11 -2.08 -16.50 -8.15
C LEU A 11 -1.97 -17.83 -7.41
N LYS A 12 -2.99 -18.25 -6.67
CA LYS A 12 -3.03 -19.53 -5.95
C LYS A 12 -2.79 -20.72 -6.86
N ARG A 13 -3.46 -20.78 -8.03
CA ARG A 13 -3.36 -21.95 -8.92
C ARG A 13 -2.17 -21.93 -9.87
N SER A 14 -1.70 -20.73 -10.28
CA SER A 14 -0.71 -20.57 -11.36
C SER A 14 0.67 -20.20 -10.86
N VAL A 15 0.77 -19.58 -9.70
CA VAL A 15 2.03 -19.15 -9.09
C VAL A 15 2.32 -20.01 -7.85
N PHE A 16 1.55 -19.85 -6.77
CA PHE A 16 1.91 -20.47 -5.47
C PHE A 16 1.99 -22.00 -5.52
N LYS A 17 1.12 -22.67 -6.31
CA LYS A 17 1.23 -24.12 -6.52
C LYS A 17 2.52 -24.59 -7.21
N LYS A 18 3.28 -23.69 -7.83
CA LYS A 18 4.55 -23.99 -8.48
C LYS A 18 5.75 -23.82 -7.55
N LEU A 19 5.54 -23.13 -6.42
CA LEU A 19 6.58 -22.89 -5.43
C LEU A 19 6.71 -24.12 -4.52
N THR A 20 7.61 -25.03 -4.86
CA THR A 20 7.76 -26.32 -4.18
C THR A 20 8.88 -26.35 -3.15
N VAL A 21 9.84 -25.42 -3.26
CA VAL A 21 11.00 -25.35 -2.35
C VAL A 21 10.71 -24.38 -1.23
N LYS A 22 10.90 -24.83 0.01
CA LYS A 22 10.85 -23.99 1.21
C LYS A 22 12.17 -24.16 1.97
N ARG A 23 12.75 -23.04 2.35
CA ARG A 23 13.98 -22.98 3.11
C ARG A 23 13.67 -22.61 4.57
N PRO A 24 14.35 -23.21 5.56
CA PRO A 24 14.12 -22.89 6.98
C PRO A 24 14.56 -21.48 7.36
N GLU A 25 15.47 -20.88 6.58
CA GLU A 25 15.93 -19.51 6.80
C GLU A 25 14.87 -18.47 6.37
N VAL A 26 13.85 -18.85 5.57
CA VAL A 26 12.75 -17.95 5.18
C VAL A 26 11.67 -18.05 6.24
N LEU A 27 11.45 -16.95 6.97
CA LEU A 27 10.52 -16.86 8.09
C LEU A 27 9.11 -16.50 7.66
N VAL A 28 8.98 -15.60 6.67
CA VAL A 28 7.72 -15.22 6.03
C VAL A 28 7.79 -15.67 4.57
N HIS A 29 6.94 -16.63 4.22
CA HIS A 29 6.89 -17.18 2.86
C HIS A 29 5.90 -16.39 2.00
N SER A 30 6.11 -16.42 0.68
CA SER A 30 5.15 -15.87 -0.28
C SER A 30 3.75 -16.46 -0.07
N GLY A 31 2.76 -15.60 0.02
CA GLY A 31 1.36 -15.93 0.26
C GLY A 31 0.45 -14.82 -0.26
N VAL A 32 -0.86 -15.05 -0.16
CA VAL A 32 -1.84 -14.02 -0.48
C VAL A 32 -1.79 -12.94 0.60
N GLY A 33 -1.72 -11.68 0.19
CA GLY A 33 -1.70 -10.54 1.09
C GLY A 33 -0.40 -10.35 1.88
N GLU A 34 0.64 -11.13 1.61
CA GLU A 34 1.97 -10.92 2.21
C GLU A 34 2.85 -10.11 1.24
N ASP A 35 3.08 -8.84 1.55
CA ASP A 35 3.82 -7.91 0.71
C ASP A 35 5.33 -8.13 0.83
N CYS A 36 5.78 -8.66 1.98
CA CYS A 36 7.18 -8.88 2.29
C CYS A 36 7.51 -10.35 2.52
N THR A 37 8.76 -10.70 2.25
CA THR A 37 9.41 -11.89 2.79
C THR A 37 10.40 -11.50 3.89
N ALA A 38 10.65 -12.41 4.84
CA ALA A 38 11.65 -12.20 5.88
C ALA A 38 12.62 -13.38 5.92
N MET A 39 13.92 -13.10 6.00
CA MET A 39 14.98 -14.10 6.05
C MET A 39 15.79 -13.99 7.34
N ASP A 40 15.98 -15.13 8.01
CA ASP A 40 16.77 -15.26 9.24
C ASP A 40 18.26 -15.02 8.99
N VAL A 41 18.85 -14.07 9.72
CA VAL A 41 20.28 -13.78 9.73
C VAL A 41 20.83 -13.75 11.16
N GLY A 42 20.27 -14.55 12.07
CA GLY A 42 20.67 -14.69 13.46
C GLY A 42 19.76 -13.92 14.42
N GLU A 43 20.25 -12.87 15.07
CA GLU A 43 19.44 -12.04 15.99
C GLU A 43 18.41 -11.17 15.25
N HIS A 44 18.65 -10.91 13.96
CA HIS A 44 17.81 -10.10 13.10
C HIS A 44 17.23 -10.93 11.95
N ALA A 45 16.25 -10.37 11.29
CA ALA A 45 15.81 -10.80 9.98
C ALA A 45 16.02 -9.66 8.97
N ILE A 46 16.35 -10.04 7.76
CA ILE A 46 16.30 -9.16 6.60
C ILE A 46 14.91 -9.30 5.97
N VAL A 47 14.26 -8.18 5.77
CA VAL A 47 12.95 -8.09 5.12
C VAL A 47 13.14 -7.57 3.71
N LEU A 48 12.46 -8.19 2.76
CA LEU A 48 12.54 -7.85 1.33
C LEU A 48 11.12 -7.70 0.76
N SER A 49 10.94 -6.64 -0.02
CA SER A 49 9.79 -6.45 -0.90
C SER A 49 10.27 -6.00 -2.27
N THR A 50 9.48 -6.24 -3.32
CA THR A 50 9.82 -5.79 -4.67
C THR A 50 8.56 -5.49 -5.48
N ASP A 51 8.42 -4.24 -5.93
CA ASP A 51 7.30 -3.77 -6.72
C ASP A 51 7.72 -2.94 -7.93
N PRO A 52 7.04 -3.12 -9.07
CA PRO A 52 7.14 -2.23 -10.21
C PRO A 52 6.09 -1.12 -10.10
N ILE A 53 6.44 0.08 -10.53
CA ILE A 53 5.50 1.18 -10.71
C ILE A 53 5.04 1.19 -12.16
N THR A 54 3.73 1.00 -12.36
CA THR A 54 3.11 0.84 -13.69
C THR A 54 1.89 1.74 -13.89
N GLY A 55 1.33 2.34 -12.84
CA GLY A 55 0.10 3.12 -12.86
C GLY A 55 0.25 4.53 -13.43
N THR A 56 1.42 5.13 -13.34
CA THR A 56 1.72 6.47 -13.86
C THR A 56 3.19 6.62 -14.16
N ALA A 57 3.54 7.56 -15.06
CA ALA A 57 4.91 7.98 -15.32
C ALA A 57 5.29 9.24 -14.50
N ASP A 58 4.29 10.00 -14.04
CA ASP A 58 4.51 11.22 -13.25
C ASP A 58 5.01 10.87 -11.85
N HIS A 59 6.09 11.53 -11.43
CA HIS A 59 6.72 11.33 -10.12
C HIS A 59 7.05 9.88 -9.79
N ILE A 60 7.40 9.08 -10.82
CA ILE A 60 7.61 7.64 -10.72
C ILE A 60 8.71 7.28 -9.72
N GLY A 61 9.78 8.08 -9.61
CA GLY A 61 10.85 7.87 -8.64
C GLY A 61 10.37 8.01 -7.20
N ARG A 62 9.55 9.02 -6.92
CA ARG A 62 8.96 9.26 -5.61
C ARG A 62 7.98 8.14 -5.22
N LEU A 63 7.11 7.74 -6.15
CA LEU A 63 6.17 6.63 -5.94
C LEU A 63 6.91 5.33 -5.66
N ALA A 64 7.92 4.99 -6.46
CA ALA A 64 8.72 3.78 -6.30
C ALA A 64 9.38 3.71 -4.91
N PHE A 65 9.88 4.85 -4.40
CA PHE A 65 10.39 4.92 -3.05
C PHE A 65 9.30 4.63 -2.01
N HIS A 66 8.18 5.37 -2.06
CA HIS A 66 7.16 5.29 -1.01
C HIS A 66 6.46 3.93 -0.97
N ILE A 67 6.11 3.35 -2.11
CA ILE A 67 5.45 2.04 -2.17
C ILE A 67 6.36 0.99 -1.52
N THR A 68 7.61 0.88 -1.97
CA THR A 68 8.56 -0.08 -1.39
C THR A 68 8.87 0.18 0.09
N ALA A 69 8.96 1.46 0.50
CA ALA A 69 9.19 1.83 1.89
C ALA A 69 8.00 1.47 2.78
N ASN A 70 6.78 1.58 2.27
CA ASN A 70 5.55 1.24 2.98
C ASN A 70 5.45 -0.28 3.22
N ASP A 71 5.75 -1.11 2.23
CA ASP A 71 5.81 -2.56 2.39
C ASP A 71 6.77 -2.97 3.51
N ILE A 72 8.00 -2.46 3.44
CA ILE A 72 9.01 -2.76 4.46
C ILE A 72 8.55 -2.29 5.85
N ALA A 73 7.94 -1.10 5.93
CA ALA A 73 7.42 -0.56 7.19
C ALA A 73 6.24 -1.38 7.72
N SER A 74 5.34 -1.90 6.86
CA SER A 74 4.21 -2.74 7.25
C SER A 74 4.64 -4.07 7.90
N SER A 75 5.88 -4.51 7.65
CA SER A 75 6.47 -5.66 8.32
C SER A 75 7.13 -5.35 9.67
N GLY A 76 7.10 -4.09 10.12
CA GLY A 76 7.78 -3.60 11.32
C GLY A 76 9.28 -3.39 11.15
N ALA A 77 9.80 -3.49 9.92
CA ALA A 77 11.22 -3.35 9.61
C ALA A 77 11.62 -1.89 9.33
N GLU A 78 12.86 -1.57 9.67
CA GLU A 78 13.52 -0.35 9.24
C GLU A 78 14.08 -0.55 7.83
N LEU A 79 13.70 0.29 6.87
CA LEU A 79 14.26 0.28 5.53
C LEU A 79 15.71 0.77 5.58
N VAL A 80 16.64 -0.05 5.10
CA VAL A 80 18.08 0.24 5.10
C VAL A 80 18.56 0.68 3.72
N GLY A 81 18.06 0.02 2.68
CA GLY A 81 18.49 0.31 1.33
C GLY A 81 17.57 -0.24 0.26
N MET A 82 17.84 0.16 -0.98
CA MET A 82 17.07 -0.20 -2.15
C MET A 82 17.97 -0.62 -3.31
N MET A 83 17.53 -1.61 -4.08
CA MET A 83 18.06 -1.88 -5.43
C MET A 83 17.02 -1.44 -6.44
N VAL A 84 17.42 -0.62 -7.42
CA VAL A 84 16.53 0.05 -8.36
C VAL A 84 16.78 -0.44 -9.78
N THR A 85 15.74 -0.94 -10.44
CA THR A 85 15.76 -1.25 -11.87
C THR A 85 14.95 -0.19 -12.62
N ILE A 86 15.56 0.48 -13.58
CA ILE A 86 14.92 1.49 -14.43
C ILE A 86 14.98 1.01 -15.88
N ILE A 87 13.82 0.87 -16.52
CA ILE A 87 13.69 0.53 -17.94
C ILE A 87 12.99 1.71 -18.63
N LEU A 88 13.73 2.34 -19.54
CA LEU A 88 13.30 3.52 -20.27
C LEU A 88 12.85 3.13 -21.69
N PRO A 89 11.81 3.77 -22.26
CA PRO A 89 11.47 3.61 -23.67
C PRO A 89 12.53 4.25 -24.61
N GLU A 90 12.54 3.85 -25.88
CA GLU A 90 13.54 4.27 -26.87
C GLU A 90 13.64 5.80 -27.08
N ASN A 91 12.55 6.53 -26.82
CA ASN A 91 12.50 7.99 -26.97
C ASN A 91 12.89 8.77 -25.72
N SER A 92 13.34 8.10 -24.68
CA SER A 92 13.77 8.75 -23.43
C SER A 92 15.09 9.49 -23.61
N THR A 93 15.23 10.54 -22.80
CA THR A 93 16.42 11.39 -22.74
C THR A 93 17.21 11.15 -21.46
N GLU A 94 18.44 11.67 -21.40
CA GLU A 94 19.22 11.68 -20.15
C GLU A 94 18.53 12.52 -19.07
N GLU A 95 17.75 13.52 -19.45
CA GLU A 95 17.04 14.40 -18.51
C GLU A 95 15.91 13.64 -17.80
N ASP A 96 15.15 12.81 -18.54
CA ASP A 96 14.10 11.94 -17.93
C ASP A 96 14.72 11.01 -16.88
N LEU A 97 15.89 10.43 -17.16
CA LEU A 97 16.60 9.60 -16.18
C LEU A 97 17.06 10.41 -14.96
N LYS A 98 17.56 11.63 -15.16
CA LYS A 98 17.98 12.50 -14.06
C LYS A 98 16.82 12.88 -13.16
N GLU A 99 15.66 13.17 -13.72
CA GLU A 99 14.45 13.50 -12.96
C GLU A 99 14.02 12.32 -12.06
N ILE A 100 13.93 11.11 -12.60
CA ILE A 100 13.62 9.89 -11.83
C ILE A 100 14.63 9.70 -10.68
N MET A 101 15.92 9.85 -10.98
CA MET A 101 16.97 9.68 -9.98
C MET A 101 17.01 10.79 -8.95
N GLN A 102 16.65 12.03 -9.32
CA GLN A 102 16.54 13.15 -8.40
C GLN A 102 15.42 12.89 -7.37
N GLU A 103 14.24 12.48 -7.82
CA GLU A 103 13.12 12.14 -6.94
C GLU A 103 13.46 11.00 -5.96
N LEU A 104 14.08 9.93 -6.46
CA LEU A 104 14.56 8.83 -5.62
C LEU A 104 15.59 9.31 -4.60
N SER A 105 16.55 10.14 -5.04
CA SER A 105 17.63 10.66 -4.18
C SER A 105 17.10 11.57 -3.08
N GLU A 106 16.12 12.42 -3.37
CA GLU A 106 15.48 13.29 -2.37
C GLU A 106 14.75 12.47 -1.30
N CYS A 107 13.99 11.46 -1.73
CA CYS A 107 13.31 10.56 -0.80
C CYS A 107 14.31 9.76 0.05
N THR A 108 15.30 9.13 -0.57
CA THR A 108 16.29 8.33 0.15
C THR A 108 17.11 9.15 1.14
N ALA A 109 17.48 10.38 0.77
CA ALA A 109 18.17 11.32 1.68
C ALA A 109 17.30 11.70 2.89
N ARG A 110 16.00 11.96 2.67
CA ARG A 110 15.05 12.30 3.74
C ARG A 110 14.90 11.19 4.77
N TYR A 111 14.90 9.93 4.32
CA TYR A 111 14.67 8.76 5.17
C TYR A 111 15.98 8.06 5.61
N GLY A 112 17.14 8.51 5.16
CA GLY A 112 18.42 7.89 5.49
C GLY A 112 18.61 6.50 4.86
N VAL A 113 18.05 6.28 3.66
CA VAL A 113 18.08 5.01 2.92
C VAL A 113 19.16 5.07 1.84
N GLU A 114 19.88 3.98 1.60
CA GLU A 114 20.92 3.91 0.56
C GLU A 114 20.37 3.27 -0.72
N ILE A 115 20.63 3.87 -1.89
CA ILE A 115 20.49 3.17 -3.18
C ILE A 115 21.74 2.30 -3.33
N MET A 116 21.60 1.01 -3.02
CA MET A 116 22.73 0.06 -2.94
C MET A 116 23.20 -0.43 -4.31
N GLY A 117 22.41 -0.21 -5.35
CA GLY A 117 22.69 -0.64 -6.71
C GLY A 117 21.44 -0.83 -7.53
N GLY A 118 21.57 -1.49 -8.68
CA GLY A 118 20.44 -1.73 -9.56
C GLY A 118 20.87 -1.95 -11.01
N HIS A 119 19.95 -1.67 -11.94
CA HIS A 119 20.15 -1.78 -13.36
C HIS A 119 19.40 -0.66 -14.10
N THR A 120 20.01 -0.10 -15.12
CA THR A 120 19.35 0.93 -15.96
C THR A 120 19.59 0.60 -17.43
N GLU A 121 18.51 0.53 -18.20
CA GLU A 121 18.60 0.28 -19.64
C GLU A 121 17.52 1.03 -20.43
N VAL A 122 17.73 1.17 -21.74
CA VAL A 122 16.73 1.59 -22.72
C VAL A 122 16.25 0.37 -23.48
N SER A 123 14.93 0.18 -23.58
CA SER A 123 14.34 -1.03 -24.18
C SER A 123 13.07 -0.75 -24.96
N ALA A 124 12.94 -1.40 -26.12
CA ALA A 124 11.73 -1.37 -26.94
C ALA A 124 10.54 -2.16 -26.34
N VAL A 125 10.72 -2.84 -25.20
CA VAL A 125 9.66 -3.64 -24.57
C VAL A 125 8.71 -2.79 -23.72
N VAL A 126 9.05 -1.54 -23.44
CA VAL A 126 8.22 -0.58 -22.70
C VAL A 126 7.93 0.64 -23.56
N ASN A 127 6.75 1.23 -23.36
CA ASN A 127 6.32 2.46 -24.03
C ASN A 127 6.35 3.70 -23.13
N GLN A 128 6.55 3.50 -21.84
CA GLN A 128 6.76 4.53 -20.81
C GLN A 128 7.81 4.03 -19.82
N PRO A 129 8.44 4.90 -19.00
CA PRO A 129 9.37 4.47 -17.97
C PRO A 129 8.75 3.43 -17.04
N LEU A 130 9.52 2.39 -16.71
CA LEU A 130 9.17 1.41 -15.70
C LEU A 130 10.27 1.42 -14.64
N VAL A 131 9.89 1.65 -13.39
CA VAL A 131 10.79 1.61 -12.25
C VAL A 131 10.37 0.47 -11.35
N SER A 132 11.26 -0.49 -11.09
CA SER A 132 11.05 -1.55 -10.12
C SER A 132 12.09 -1.45 -9.02
N VAL A 133 11.61 -1.45 -7.77
CA VAL A 133 12.47 -1.30 -6.59
C VAL A 133 12.38 -2.55 -5.73
N THR A 134 13.55 -3.04 -5.30
CA THR A 134 13.62 -4.04 -4.24
C THR A 134 14.10 -3.37 -2.96
N GLY A 135 13.22 -3.27 -1.97
CA GLY A 135 13.53 -2.76 -0.64
C GLY A 135 14.23 -3.82 0.21
N VAL A 136 15.21 -3.37 0.99
CA VAL A 136 15.92 -4.21 1.98
C VAL A 136 15.77 -3.57 3.34
N GLY A 137 15.01 -4.23 4.21
CA GLY A 137 14.76 -3.81 5.57
C GLY A 137 15.44 -4.70 6.60
N LYS A 138 15.52 -4.23 7.83
CA LYS A 138 16.07 -4.94 8.97
C LYS A 138 15.12 -4.83 10.16
N VAL A 139 14.89 -5.95 10.85
CA VAL A 139 14.06 -6.03 12.05
C VAL A 139 14.65 -7.07 13.00
N LYS A 140 14.42 -6.96 14.32
CA LYS A 140 14.72 -8.06 15.23
C LYS A 140 13.80 -9.24 14.94
N LYS A 141 14.35 -10.45 14.92
CA LYS A 141 13.65 -11.66 14.51
C LYS A 141 12.31 -11.89 15.23
N GLY A 142 12.18 -11.51 16.49
CA GLY A 142 10.95 -11.65 17.28
C GLY A 142 9.95 -10.49 17.13
N GLU A 143 10.28 -9.45 16.34
CA GLU A 143 9.48 -8.24 16.17
C GLU A 143 8.89 -8.13 14.75
N ILE A 144 9.02 -9.18 13.91
CA ILE A 144 8.42 -9.22 12.58
C ILE A 144 6.90 -9.21 12.70
N VAL A 145 6.25 -8.31 11.98
CA VAL A 145 4.79 -8.25 11.83
C VAL A 145 4.45 -8.73 10.42
N ALA A 146 3.47 -9.62 10.32
CA ALA A 146 2.98 -10.11 9.03
C ALA A 146 1.51 -9.71 8.85
N THR A 147 1.07 -9.59 7.61
CA THR A 147 -0.34 -9.37 7.29
C THR A 147 -1.24 -10.47 7.87
N SER A 148 -0.74 -11.70 7.92
CA SER A 148 -1.41 -12.89 8.47
C SER A 148 -1.48 -12.94 10.01
N GLY A 149 -1.07 -11.88 10.70
CA GLY A 149 -1.04 -11.84 12.18
C GLY A 149 -2.36 -11.49 12.88
N LEU A 150 -3.42 -11.13 12.15
CA LEU A 150 -4.71 -10.71 12.71
C LEU A 150 -5.44 -11.87 13.40
N LYS A 151 -5.99 -11.63 14.59
CA LYS A 151 -6.70 -12.63 15.40
C LYS A 151 -8.15 -12.20 15.66
N PRO A 152 -9.10 -13.16 15.81
CA PRO A 152 -10.46 -12.86 16.21
C PRO A 152 -10.49 -12.06 17.51
N GLY A 153 -11.38 -11.05 17.57
CA GLY A 153 -11.54 -10.13 18.70
C GLY A 153 -10.65 -8.90 18.65
N GLN A 154 -9.68 -8.83 17.73
CA GLN A 154 -8.84 -7.65 17.57
C GLN A 154 -9.54 -6.55 16.77
N ASP A 155 -9.27 -5.30 17.16
CA ASP A 155 -9.71 -4.12 16.44
C ASP A 155 -8.92 -3.93 15.16
N LEU A 156 -9.58 -3.36 14.16
CA LEU A 156 -9.00 -2.91 12.92
C LEU A 156 -8.93 -1.37 12.89
N VAL A 157 -7.73 -0.85 12.74
CA VAL A 157 -7.44 0.59 12.68
C VAL A 157 -6.92 0.93 11.29
N VAL A 158 -7.42 2.03 10.72
CA VAL A 158 -6.88 2.61 9.47
C VAL A 158 -6.25 3.96 9.80
N THR A 159 -5.03 4.18 9.27
CA THR A 159 -4.33 5.46 9.41
C THR A 159 -4.67 6.40 8.25
N LYS A 160 -4.60 7.71 8.50
CA LYS A 160 -4.88 8.80 7.55
C LYS A 160 -6.25 8.66 6.89
N TRP A 161 -6.31 8.60 5.57
CA TRP A 161 -7.53 8.54 4.77
C TRP A 161 -7.34 7.61 3.58
N ILE A 162 -8.42 6.96 3.15
CA ILE A 162 -8.40 6.13 1.95
C ILE A 162 -8.41 6.97 0.67
N GLY A 163 -7.95 6.39 -0.44
CA GLY A 163 -7.99 6.99 -1.79
C GLY A 163 -7.01 8.15 -1.98
N LEU A 164 -6.02 8.36 -1.10
CA LEU A 164 -5.06 9.47 -1.20
C LEU A 164 -4.28 9.43 -2.52
N GLU A 165 -3.64 8.30 -2.81
CA GLU A 165 -2.84 8.12 -4.02
C GLU A 165 -3.69 8.26 -5.28
N GLY A 166 -4.79 7.50 -5.36
CA GLY A 166 -5.67 7.54 -6.54
C GLY A 166 -6.23 8.94 -6.80
N SER A 167 -6.62 9.66 -5.74
CA SER A 167 -7.08 11.05 -5.87
C SER A 167 -5.96 11.98 -6.37
N ALA A 168 -4.73 11.81 -5.89
CA ALA A 168 -3.59 12.62 -6.33
C ALA A 168 -3.26 12.35 -7.81
N ILE A 169 -3.25 11.09 -8.24
CA ILE A 169 -3.01 10.71 -9.64
C ILE A 169 -4.10 11.30 -10.54
N VAL A 170 -5.37 11.05 -10.24
CA VAL A 170 -6.49 11.57 -11.04
C VAL A 170 -6.49 13.10 -11.08
N ALA A 171 -6.22 13.76 -9.94
CA ALA A 171 -6.16 15.21 -9.89
C ALA A 171 -5.01 15.80 -10.72
N SER A 172 -3.90 15.08 -10.86
CA SER A 172 -2.76 15.49 -11.69
C SER A 172 -3.02 15.22 -13.17
N GLU A 173 -3.42 14.01 -13.53
CA GLU A 173 -3.59 13.61 -14.93
C GLU A 173 -4.82 14.23 -15.59
N LYS A 174 -5.89 14.48 -14.83
CA LYS A 174 -7.17 15.05 -15.32
C LYS A 174 -7.41 16.47 -14.80
N GLU A 175 -6.34 17.21 -14.45
CA GLU A 175 -6.43 18.53 -13.82
C GLU A 175 -7.37 19.47 -14.55
N GLN A 176 -7.23 19.62 -15.88
CA GLN A 176 -8.05 20.55 -16.67
C GLN A 176 -9.53 20.18 -16.63
N GLU A 177 -9.83 18.90 -16.87
CA GLU A 177 -11.21 18.39 -16.84
C GLU A 177 -11.85 18.55 -15.47
N LEU A 178 -11.08 18.25 -14.38
CA LEU A 178 -11.57 18.41 -13.01
C LEU A 178 -11.86 19.88 -12.66
N LYS A 179 -10.99 20.81 -13.07
CA LYS A 179 -11.19 22.26 -12.82
C LYS A 179 -12.38 22.85 -13.57
N GLU A 180 -12.91 22.18 -14.59
CA GLU A 180 -14.18 22.54 -15.23
C GLU A 180 -15.41 22.12 -14.39
N LYS A 181 -15.27 21.10 -13.55
CA LYS A 181 -16.36 20.46 -12.79
C LYS A 181 -16.32 20.74 -11.29
N LEU A 182 -15.14 20.96 -10.74
CA LEU A 182 -14.87 21.14 -9.30
C LEU A 182 -14.14 22.45 -9.03
N PRO A 183 -14.23 22.99 -7.80
CA PRO A 183 -13.41 24.13 -7.40
C PRO A 183 -11.92 23.85 -7.55
N SER A 184 -11.18 24.82 -8.13
CA SER A 184 -9.74 24.67 -8.36
C SER A 184 -8.96 24.37 -7.07
N GLU A 185 -9.36 24.94 -5.93
CA GLU A 185 -8.74 24.69 -4.63
C GLU A 185 -8.87 23.22 -4.18
N LEU A 186 -10.01 22.58 -4.49
CA LEU A 186 -10.23 21.17 -4.19
C LEU A 186 -9.28 20.29 -5.02
N VAL A 187 -9.12 20.59 -6.31
CA VAL A 187 -8.21 19.87 -7.20
C VAL A 187 -6.76 20.00 -6.74
N GLU A 188 -6.32 21.23 -6.39
CA GLU A 188 -4.97 21.46 -5.86
C GLU A 188 -4.75 20.75 -4.50
N THR A 189 -5.77 20.73 -3.63
CA THR A 189 -5.69 19.98 -2.38
C THR A 189 -5.53 18.47 -2.65
N ALA A 190 -6.30 17.90 -3.58
CA ALA A 190 -6.20 16.49 -3.95
C ALA A 190 -4.80 16.14 -4.52
N LYS A 191 -4.21 17.00 -5.35
CA LYS A 191 -2.82 16.83 -5.83
C LYS A 191 -1.82 16.79 -4.67
N SER A 192 -2.02 17.60 -3.63
CA SER A 192 -1.14 17.61 -2.45
C SER A 192 -1.19 16.30 -1.62
N PHE A 193 -2.14 15.42 -1.86
CA PHE A 193 -2.18 14.12 -1.18
C PHE A 193 -0.97 13.24 -1.51
N ALA A 194 -0.29 13.51 -2.62
CA ALA A 194 1.02 12.91 -2.92
C ALA A 194 2.07 13.12 -1.82
N ASP A 195 1.91 14.13 -0.95
CA ASP A 195 2.79 14.35 0.20
C ASP A 195 2.51 13.44 1.40
N LEU A 196 1.40 12.70 1.38
CA LEU A 196 0.90 11.86 2.48
C LEU A 196 1.12 10.36 2.25
N LEU A 197 1.82 9.96 1.19
CA LEU A 197 1.93 8.56 0.76
C LEU A 197 2.76 7.67 1.69
N SER A 198 3.63 8.22 2.53
CA SER A 198 4.45 7.42 3.45
C SER A 198 3.66 6.92 4.65
N VAL A 199 3.77 5.63 4.98
CA VAL A 199 3.28 5.04 6.23
C VAL A 199 4.41 4.65 7.20
N VAL A 200 5.64 5.08 6.92
CA VAL A 200 6.81 4.73 7.73
C VAL A 200 6.67 5.20 9.19
N ASP A 201 6.17 6.42 9.41
CA ASP A 201 5.97 6.95 10.75
C ASP A 201 4.74 6.34 11.44
N ASP A 202 3.69 6.00 10.67
CA ASP A 202 2.53 5.23 11.13
C ASP A 202 2.99 3.88 11.72
N ALA A 203 3.79 3.13 10.96
CA ALA A 203 4.37 1.84 11.38
C ALA A 203 5.24 1.97 12.63
N LYS A 204 6.11 3.00 12.70
CA LYS A 204 6.95 3.24 13.89
C LYS A 204 6.13 3.46 15.15
N VAL A 205 5.00 4.17 15.07
CA VAL A 205 4.10 4.37 16.20
C VAL A 205 3.42 3.04 16.55
N ALA A 206 2.89 2.33 15.54
CA ALA A 206 2.21 1.05 15.71
C ALA A 206 3.12 0.01 16.39
N MET A 207 4.37 -0.11 15.96
CA MET A 207 5.36 -1.02 16.55
C MET A 207 5.64 -0.71 18.03
N LYS A 208 5.68 0.55 18.44
CA LYS A 208 5.86 0.94 19.84
C LYS A 208 4.68 0.57 20.74
N VAL A 209 3.47 0.60 20.17
CA VAL A 209 2.24 0.19 20.89
C VAL A 209 2.13 -1.32 21.00
N GLY A 210 2.65 -2.04 20.02
CA GLY A 210 2.61 -3.50 19.90
C GLY A 210 1.35 -3.95 19.14
N VAL A 211 1.52 -4.23 17.86
CA VAL A 211 0.46 -4.65 16.93
C VAL A 211 0.63 -6.11 16.53
N SER A 212 -0.44 -6.72 16.04
CA SER A 212 -0.46 -8.12 15.60
C SER A 212 -0.32 -8.27 14.10
N ALA A 213 -0.88 -7.35 13.34
CA ALA A 213 -0.85 -7.34 11.89
C ALA A 213 -0.76 -5.91 11.37
N MET A 214 -0.05 -5.72 10.28
CA MET A 214 -0.03 -4.47 9.49
C MET A 214 -0.07 -4.82 8.00
N HIS A 215 -0.70 -3.94 7.21
CA HIS A 215 -0.79 -4.06 5.77
C HIS A 215 -1.01 -2.66 5.19
N ASP A 216 -0.18 -2.22 4.27
CA ASP A 216 -0.40 -0.94 3.62
C ASP A 216 -1.53 -1.06 2.58
N VAL A 217 -2.32 -0.01 2.48
CA VAL A 217 -3.51 -0.02 1.63
C VAL A 217 -3.14 0.48 0.24
N THR A 218 -3.03 -0.43 -0.72
CA THR A 218 -2.60 -0.14 -2.08
C THR A 218 -3.70 -0.40 -3.12
N GLU A 219 -3.38 -1.06 -4.23
CA GLU A 219 -4.30 -1.40 -5.32
C GLU A 219 -5.49 -2.25 -4.84
N GLY A 220 -6.68 -1.89 -5.25
CA GLY A 220 -7.95 -2.43 -4.75
C GLY A 220 -8.49 -1.74 -3.51
N GLY A 221 -7.80 -0.70 -3.03
CA GLY A 221 -8.19 0.18 -1.94
C GLY A 221 -8.39 -0.54 -0.60
N ILE A 222 -9.14 0.10 0.30
CA ILE A 222 -9.37 -0.45 1.64
C ILE A 222 -10.12 -1.80 1.61
N PHE A 223 -10.98 -2.02 0.63
CA PHE A 223 -11.69 -3.29 0.52
C PHE A 223 -10.74 -4.42 0.09
N GLY A 224 -9.76 -4.12 -0.77
CA GLY A 224 -8.67 -5.05 -1.10
C GLY A 224 -7.85 -5.42 0.13
N ALA A 225 -7.33 -4.43 0.84
CA ALA A 225 -6.52 -4.64 2.05
C ALA A 225 -7.25 -5.43 3.14
N LEU A 226 -8.54 -5.10 3.40
CA LEU A 226 -9.38 -5.84 4.35
C LEU A 226 -9.56 -7.31 3.95
N TRP A 227 -9.78 -7.55 2.65
CA TRP A 227 -9.88 -8.90 2.12
C TRP A 227 -8.57 -9.68 2.30
N GLU A 228 -7.46 -9.08 1.88
CA GLU A 228 -6.13 -9.71 1.89
C GLU A 228 -5.70 -10.03 3.33
N MET A 229 -5.84 -9.09 4.27
CA MET A 229 -5.52 -9.34 5.68
C MET A 229 -6.40 -10.42 6.30
N ALA A 230 -7.70 -10.44 6.02
CA ALA A 230 -8.60 -11.47 6.51
C ALA A 230 -8.33 -12.85 5.91
N GLU A 231 -7.99 -12.90 4.61
CA GLU A 231 -7.65 -14.16 3.92
C GLU A 231 -6.32 -14.73 4.42
N ALA A 232 -5.29 -13.89 4.55
CA ALA A 232 -3.99 -14.27 5.08
C ALA A 232 -4.08 -14.80 6.52
N SER A 233 -4.91 -14.15 7.35
CA SER A 233 -5.10 -14.51 8.76
C SER A 233 -6.12 -15.63 8.99
N GLY A 234 -6.95 -15.96 7.99
CA GLY A 234 -8.00 -16.99 8.10
C GLY A 234 -9.16 -16.61 9.01
N VAL A 235 -9.47 -15.32 9.15
CA VAL A 235 -10.51 -14.76 10.03
C VAL A 235 -11.66 -14.13 9.24
N GLY A 236 -12.79 -13.91 9.91
CA GLY A 236 -13.86 -13.06 9.45
C GLY A 236 -13.69 -11.61 9.88
N LEU A 237 -14.50 -10.71 9.32
CA LEU A 237 -14.48 -9.28 9.64
C LEU A 237 -15.89 -8.74 9.88
N ASP A 238 -15.99 -7.72 10.75
CA ASP A 238 -17.18 -6.91 10.96
C ASP A 238 -16.77 -5.43 10.90
N ILE A 239 -17.03 -4.79 9.77
CA ILE A 239 -16.55 -3.45 9.43
C ILE A 239 -17.72 -2.46 9.40
N ASP A 240 -17.56 -1.30 10.02
CA ASP A 240 -18.46 -0.17 9.94
C ASP A 240 -18.00 0.80 8.84
N LEU A 241 -18.71 0.82 7.72
CA LEU A 241 -18.40 1.64 6.55
C LEU A 241 -18.27 3.13 6.89
N LYS A 242 -19.10 3.61 7.83
CA LYS A 242 -19.13 5.03 8.22
C LYS A 242 -17.91 5.47 9.03
N LYS A 243 -17.15 4.52 9.55
CA LYS A 243 -15.93 4.79 10.31
C LYS A 243 -14.67 4.80 9.45
N ILE A 244 -14.77 4.36 8.21
CA ILE A 244 -13.64 4.42 7.27
C ILE A 244 -13.36 5.88 6.92
N PRO A 245 -12.18 6.41 7.24
CA PRO A 245 -11.86 7.82 7.02
C PRO A 245 -11.62 8.09 5.54
N ILE A 246 -12.30 9.10 5.02
CA ILE A 246 -12.19 9.54 3.63
C ILE A 246 -12.25 11.07 3.56
N ARG A 247 -11.49 11.68 2.65
CA ARG A 247 -11.48 13.12 2.41
C ARG A 247 -12.61 13.50 1.45
N GLN A 248 -13.14 14.72 1.62
CA GLN A 248 -14.16 15.25 0.72
C GLN A 248 -13.66 15.33 -0.72
N GLU A 249 -12.39 15.71 -0.90
CA GLU A 249 -11.74 15.81 -2.20
C GLU A 249 -11.78 14.45 -2.94
N THR A 250 -11.51 13.37 -2.23
CA THR A 250 -11.60 11.99 -2.77
C THR A 250 -13.03 11.66 -3.19
N ILE A 251 -14.03 12.00 -2.35
CA ILE A 251 -15.44 11.76 -2.67
C ILE A 251 -15.85 12.48 -3.95
N GLU A 252 -15.57 13.79 -4.03
CA GLU A 252 -15.94 14.62 -5.17
C GLU A 252 -15.29 14.13 -6.49
N ILE A 253 -14.00 13.77 -6.44
CA ILE A 253 -13.31 13.20 -7.60
C ILE A 253 -13.95 11.88 -8.02
N CYS A 254 -14.24 10.99 -7.07
CA CYS A 254 -14.88 9.71 -7.35
C CYS A 254 -16.29 9.87 -7.94
N GLU A 255 -17.05 10.87 -7.50
CA GLU A 255 -18.38 11.19 -8.06
C GLU A 255 -18.30 11.69 -9.49
N VAL A 256 -17.27 12.50 -9.83
CA VAL A 256 -17.08 12.98 -11.22
C VAL A 256 -16.90 11.84 -12.21
N TYR A 257 -16.24 10.75 -11.81
CA TYR A 257 -15.91 9.63 -12.68
C TYR A 257 -16.74 8.36 -12.43
N ASP A 258 -17.73 8.43 -11.53
CA ASP A 258 -18.57 7.28 -11.13
C ASP A 258 -17.74 6.05 -10.71
N ILE A 259 -16.73 6.29 -9.85
CA ILE A 259 -15.85 5.28 -9.29
C ILE A 259 -16.04 5.12 -7.79
N ASN A 260 -15.73 3.92 -7.27
CA ASN A 260 -15.91 3.59 -5.87
C ASN A 260 -14.66 3.94 -5.04
N PRO A 261 -14.72 4.93 -4.12
CA PRO A 261 -13.55 5.36 -3.35
C PRO A 261 -12.97 4.26 -2.42
N TYR A 262 -13.76 3.26 -2.05
CA TYR A 262 -13.30 2.15 -1.21
C TYR A 262 -12.48 1.09 -1.99
N LEU A 263 -12.51 1.16 -3.32
CA LEU A 263 -11.76 0.30 -4.23
C LEU A 263 -10.68 1.05 -5.01
N LEU A 264 -10.49 2.35 -4.70
CA LEU A 264 -9.47 3.20 -5.31
C LEU A 264 -8.14 3.04 -4.57
N ILE A 265 -7.06 2.90 -5.28
CA ILE A 265 -5.69 2.79 -4.76
C ILE A 265 -5.43 3.82 -3.66
N SER A 266 -4.86 3.39 -2.55
CA SER A 266 -4.89 4.17 -1.29
C SER A 266 -3.54 4.23 -0.57
N SER A 267 -2.42 4.14 -1.30
CA SER A 267 -1.11 4.30 -0.65
C SER A 267 -1.07 5.57 0.18
N GLY A 268 -0.44 5.47 1.35
CA GLY A 268 -0.50 6.48 2.38
C GLY A 268 -1.42 6.12 3.55
N ALA A 269 -2.34 5.16 3.39
CA ALA A 269 -3.10 4.58 4.48
C ALA A 269 -2.53 3.22 4.87
N MET A 270 -2.63 2.85 6.15
CA MET A 270 -2.25 1.53 6.64
C MET A 270 -3.37 0.91 7.45
N LEU A 271 -3.64 -0.38 7.22
CA LEU A 271 -4.56 -1.20 7.97
C LEU A 271 -3.79 -1.95 9.06
N ILE A 272 -4.25 -1.87 10.31
CA ILE A 272 -3.55 -2.39 11.48
C ILE A 272 -4.50 -3.22 12.34
N GLY A 273 -4.06 -4.43 12.71
CA GLY A 273 -4.75 -5.32 13.65
C GLY A 273 -4.13 -5.23 15.05
N ILE A 274 -4.94 -4.99 16.09
CA ILE A 274 -4.47 -4.79 17.47
C ILE A 274 -5.56 -5.11 18.50
N ASP A 275 -5.18 -5.52 19.73
CA ASP A 275 -6.13 -5.81 20.81
C ASP A 275 -6.89 -4.58 21.35
N HIS A 276 -6.29 -3.40 21.31
CA HIS A 276 -6.84 -2.16 21.85
C HIS A 276 -6.67 -1.00 20.85
N GLY A 277 -7.52 -0.97 19.83
CA GLY A 277 -7.45 0.01 18.72
C GLY A 277 -7.54 1.46 19.18
N SER A 278 -8.36 1.76 20.20
CA SER A 278 -8.47 3.12 20.75
C SER A 278 -7.13 3.66 21.30
N ARG A 279 -6.34 2.80 21.95
CA ARG A 279 -5.00 3.18 22.43
C ARG A 279 -4.05 3.51 21.27
N LEU A 280 -4.09 2.72 20.20
CA LEU A 280 -3.28 3.01 19.01
C LEU A 280 -3.70 4.34 18.36
N VAL A 281 -5.01 4.60 18.24
CA VAL A 281 -5.54 5.87 17.69
C VAL A 281 -5.05 7.06 18.54
N GLU A 282 -5.05 6.96 19.87
CA GLU A 282 -4.51 8.01 20.73
C GLU A 282 -3.02 8.28 20.48
N GLU A 283 -2.18 7.24 20.38
CA GLU A 283 -0.75 7.40 20.13
C GLU A 283 -0.46 7.95 18.73
N LEU A 284 -1.20 7.49 17.70
CA LEU A 284 -1.12 8.05 16.35
C LEU A 284 -1.52 9.53 16.33
N THR A 285 -2.62 9.87 17.00
CA THR A 285 -3.08 11.27 17.12
C THR A 285 -2.04 12.15 17.82
N ARG A 286 -1.38 11.68 18.88
CA ARG A 286 -0.27 12.40 19.54
C ARG A 286 0.92 12.62 18.62
N ALA A 287 1.14 11.71 17.68
CA ALA A 287 2.16 11.83 16.64
C ALA A 287 1.71 12.71 15.45
N GLY A 288 0.49 13.27 15.47
CA GLY A 288 -0.07 14.07 14.38
C GLY A 288 -0.64 13.25 13.23
N ILE A 289 -0.84 11.94 13.42
CA ILE A 289 -1.37 11.02 12.41
C ILE A 289 -2.83 10.74 12.72
N HIS A 290 -3.70 11.08 11.77
CA HIS A 290 -5.12 10.74 11.86
C HIS A 290 -5.29 9.21 11.82
N ALA A 291 -6.22 8.66 12.61
CA ALA A 291 -6.55 7.24 12.56
C ALA A 291 -7.95 6.96 13.09
N SER A 292 -8.54 5.86 12.66
CA SER A 292 -9.88 5.44 13.07
C SER A 292 -9.94 3.93 13.31
N VAL A 293 -10.67 3.51 14.37
CA VAL A 293 -11.09 2.12 14.52
C VAL A 293 -12.30 1.91 13.61
N ILE A 294 -12.15 1.06 12.61
CA ILE A 294 -13.15 0.84 11.55
C ILE A 294 -13.99 -0.42 11.73
N GLY A 295 -13.58 -1.30 12.63
CA GLY A 295 -14.24 -2.59 12.88
C GLY A 295 -13.34 -3.52 13.66
N TYR A 296 -13.64 -4.81 13.58
CA TYR A 296 -12.91 -5.84 14.31
C TYR A 296 -12.93 -7.18 13.57
N ALA A 297 -11.96 -8.02 13.89
CA ALA A 297 -11.87 -9.39 13.40
C ALA A 297 -12.83 -10.31 14.21
N VAL A 298 -13.43 -11.28 13.51
CA VAL A 298 -14.35 -12.26 14.11
C VAL A 298 -13.92 -13.68 13.79
N GLU A 299 -14.42 -14.64 14.57
CA GLU A 299 -14.27 -16.05 14.23
C GLU A 299 -14.97 -16.39 12.91
N GLY A 300 -14.49 -17.40 12.23
CA GLY A 300 -15.04 -17.85 10.93
C GLY A 300 -14.41 -17.11 9.76
N ARG A 301 -15.13 -17.03 8.64
CA ARG A 301 -14.62 -16.45 7.38
C ARG A 301 -15.56 -15.41 6.75
N ASP A 302 -16.62 -15.07 7.45
CA ASP A 302 -17.58 -14.07 6.96
C ASP A 302 -16.96 -12.68 7.10
N ARG A 303 -16.86 -11.96 6.00
CA ARG A 303 -16.31 -10.60 5.93
C ARG A 303 -17.46 -9.65 5.66
N ILE A 304 -17.97 -9.03 6.71
CA ILE A 304 -19.19 -8.22 6.67
C ILE A 304 -18.82 -6.75 6.71
N VAL A 305 -19.41 -5.97 5.81
CA VAL A 305 -19.39 -4.51 5.83
C VAL A 305 -20.81 -4.02 6.15
N ARG A 306 -20.93 -3.19 7.18
CA ARG A 306 -22.19 -2.58 7.62
C ARG A 306 -22.28 -1.12 7.22
N ASN A 307 -23.45 -0.72 6.74
CA ASN A 307 -23.82 0.67 6.54
C ASN A 307 -25.16 0.94 7.25
N GLY A 308 -25.10 1.30 8.53
CA GLY A 308 -26.27 1.33 9.39
C GLY A 308 -26.88 -0.07 9.57
N ASP A 309 -28.14 -0.23 9.17
CA ASP A 309 -28.86 -1.51 9.25
C ASP A 309 -28.55 -2.46 8.09
N GLU A 310 -27.97 -1.94 7.02
CA GLU A 310 -27.59 -2.74 5.86
C GLU A 310 -26.30 -3.52 6.11
N LYS A 311 -26.26 -4.75 5.61
CA LYS A 311 -25.09 -5.64 5.67
C LYS A 311 -24.82 -6.21 4.29
N ARG A 312 -23.56 -6.21 3.90
CA ARG A 312 -23.10 -6.88 2.68
C ARG A 312 -21.82 -7.66 2.96
N PHE A 313 -21.57 -8.68 2.17
CA PHE A 313 -20.28 -9.37 2.18
C PHE A 313 -19.25 -8.55 1.40
N LEU A 314 -18.05 -8.49 1.95
CA LEU A 314 -16.89 -8.00 1.21
C LEU A 314 -16.53 -9.02 0.13
N GLU A 315 -16.41 -8.55 -1.11
CA GLU A 315 -15.99 -9.37 -2.25
C GLU A 315 -14.47 -9.40 -2.37
N PRO A 316 -13.89 -10.45 -3.00
CA PRO A 316 -12.48 -10.44 -3.38
C PRO A 316 -12.13 -9.21 -4.21
N PRO A 317 -10.90 -8.66 -4.07
CA PRO A 317 -10.49 -7.51 -4.86
C PRO A 317 -10.54 -7.82 -6.35
N LYS A 318 -10.99 -6.84 -7.12
CA LYS A 318 -11.03 -6.80 -8.59
C LYS A 318 -10.01 -5.78 -9.06
N THR A 319 -10.03 -5.48 -10.34
CA THR A 319 -9.26 -4.37 -10.93
C THR A 319 -9.53 -3.06 -10.17
N ASP A 320 -8.48 -2.31 -9.91
CA ASP A 320 -8.59 -1.01 -9.21
C ASP A 320 -9.44 -0.01 -9.98
N GLU A 321 -10.13 0.85 -9.26
CA GLU A 321 -10.99 1.88 -9.84
C GLU A 321 -10.19 2.95 -10.62
N LEU A 322 -8.89 3.13 -10.33
CA LEU A 322 -8.01 4.03 -11.06
C LEU A 322 -7.99 3.73 -12.56
N TYR A 323 -7.96 2.46 -12.95
CA TYR A 323 -7.90 2.03 -14.36
C TYR A 323 -9.17 2.29 -15.16
N LYS A 324 -10.22 2.82 -14.54
CA LYS A 324 -11.41 3.32 -15.25
C LYS A 324 -11.24 4.77 -15.72
N VAL A 325 -10.26 5.48 -15.17
CA VAL A 325 -10.07 6.93 -15.37
C VAL A 325 -8.75 7.24 -16.07
N CYS A 326 -7.69 6.53 -15.70
CA CYS A 326 -6.32 6.74 -16.16
C CYS A 326 -5.80 5.55 -16.96
#